data_aee511d4756d510d28fd310287361560
#
_entry.id   aee511d4756d510d28fd310287361560
#
_cell.length_a   1.000
_cell.length_b   1.000
_cell.length_c   1.000
_cell.angle_alpha   90.00
_cell.angle_beta   90.00
_cell.angle_gamma   90.00
#
_symmetry.space_group_name_H-M   'P 1'
#
loop_
_entity.id
_entity.type
_entity.pdbx_description
1 polymer ?
#
loop_
_entity_poly.entity_id
_entity_poly.type
_entity_poly.pdbx_seq_one_letter_code
_entity_poly.pdbx_strand_id
1 'polypeptide(L)'
;MQSVPKLIRPLLVLAALAATVVAVSGCGTTTADTARGRTLFIQNCGTCHTLAEAGSAGTQGPNLDDAFAAARESGQNSDTIEGIVKAQVENPRPVNGDPAVSMPPEIVTGQDLSDVIAYVGSVAGVPGAAPPKVPGGPGAQVFASKGCGGCHTFKAAKSGGVTGPDLDEVLPGQTAAMIEKSITDPNAEIVAGYPANVMPSNFGEIISKKELEQLVEFLIEESPGGKGKSGSK
;
A
#
# COMPACT_ATOMS: atom_id res chain seq x y z
N MET A 1 26.39 58.16 45.62
CA MET A 1 26.73 56.88 44.98
C MET A 1 26.06 55.80 45.80
N GLN A 2 24.91 55.30 45.36
CA GLN A 2 24.14 54.29 46.07
C GLN A 2 24.53 52.91 45.50
N SER A 3 25.09 52.05 46.35
CA SER A 3 25.48 50.67 46.02
C SER A 3 24.25 49.79 45.92
N VAL A 4 24.09 49.18 44.77
CA VAL A 4 23.02 48.16 44.47
C VAL A 4 23.24 46.93 45.34
N PRO A 5 22.23 46.43 46.04
CA PRO A 5 22.38 45.30 46.97
C PRO A 5 22.72 43.99 46.19
N LYS A 6 23.67 43.24 46.74
CA LYS A 6 24.26 42.00 46.18
C LYS A 6 23.27 40.82 45.97
N LEU A 7 22.00 40.98 46.33
CA LEU A 7 20.96 39.94 46.24
C LEU A 7 20.25 39.88 44.88
N ILE A 8 20.44 40.83 43.96
CA ILE A 8 19.73 40.90 42.68
C ILE A 8 20.53 40.17 41.55
N ARG A 9 21.82 39.89 41.78
CA ARG A 9 22.66 39.24 40.76
C ARG A 9 22.33 37.78 40.43
N PRO A 10 21.90 36.90 41.39
CA PRO A 10 21.56 35.52 40.99
C PRO A 10 20.23 35.38 40.28
N LEU A 11 19.28 36.31 40.46
CA LEU A 11 17.98 36.22 39.79
C LEU A 11 18.03 36.57 38.28
N LEU A 12 18.93 37.42 37.86
CA LEU A 12 19.11 37.80 36.47
C LEU A 12 19.83 36.73 35.63
N VAL A 13 20.68 35.90 36.28
CA VAL A 13 21.35 34.80 35.60
C VAL A 13 20.42 33.59 35.39
N LEU A 14 19.49 33.36 36.32
CA LEU A 14 18.46 32.31 36.17
C LEU A 14 17.39 32.65 35.11
N ALA A 15 17.09 33.92 34.92
CA ALA A 15 16.15 34.35 33.89
C ALA A 15 16.75 34.26 32.46
N ALA A 16 18.07 34.35 32.31
CA ALA A 16 18.76 34.22 31.02
C ALA A 16 18.94 32.76 30.58
N LEU A 17 18.91 31.77 31.48
CA LEU A 17 19.01 30.35 31.15
C LEU A 17 17.66 29.71 30.77
N ALA A 18 16.52 30.35 31.12
CA ALA A 18 15.20 29.83 30.80
C ALA A 18 14.71 30.17 29.37
N ALA A 19 15.43 31.05 28.66
CA ALA A 19 15.02 31.53 27.34
C ALA A 19 15.67 30.81 26.16
N THR A 20 16.51 29.77 26.38
CA THR A 20 17.23 29.08 25.30
C THR A 20 16.81 27.65 25.04
N VAL A 21 15.63 27.22 25.52
CA VAL A 21 15.10 25.85 25.29
C VAL A 21 13.90 25.81 24.34
N VAL A 22 13.67 26.84 23.55
CA VAL A 22 12.55 26.85 22.58
C VAL A 22 13.06 27.23 21.20
N ALA A 23 13.85 26.37 20.58
CA ALA A 23 14.09 26.42 19.12
C ALA A 23 14.78 25.16 18.58
N VAL A 24 14.34 23.96 18.98
CA VAL A 24 14.67 22.72 18.22
C VAL A 24 13.42 21.88 18.08
N SER A 25 12.39 22.46 17.51
CA SER A 25 11.19 21.72 17.10
C SER A 25 10.85 22.14 15.67
N GLY A 26 11.63 21.67 14.71
CA GLY A 26 11.37 22.12 13.36
C GLY A 26 12.16 21.42 12.27
N CYS A 27 12.67 20.22 12.48
CA CYS A 27 12.92 19.29 11.41
C CYS A 27 11.95 18.13 11.61
N GLY A 28 10.75 18.26 11.09
CA GLY A 28 9.86 17.14 10.87
C GLY A 28 10.54 16.23 9.85
N THR A 29 11.44 15.35 10.28
CA THR A 29 11.74 14.14 9.55
C THR A 29 10.47 13.32 9.63
N THR A 30 9.59 13.48 8.65
CA THR A 30 8.50 12.53 8.45
C THR A 30 9.17 11.20 8.20
N THR A 31 9.18 10.36 9.24
CA THR A 31 9.66 8.98 9.10
C THR A 31 8.76 8.29 8.09
N ALA A 32 9.36 7.56 7.15
CA ALA A 32 8.60 6.83 6.17
C ALA A 32 7.69 5.79 6.85
N ASP A 33 6.44 5.72 6.42
CA ASP A 33 5.45 4.76 6.90
C ASP A 33 5.40 3.56 5.94
N THR A 34 6.01 2.45 6.32
CA THR A 34 6.05 1.22 5.51
C THR A 34 4.68 0.56 5.35
N ALA A 35 3.76 0.71 6.32
CA ALA A 35 2.40 0.18 6.20
C ALA A 35 1.59 0.95 5.15
N ARG A 36 1.72 2.28 5.14
CA ARG A 36 1.17 3.13 4.09
C ARG A 36 1.87 2.87 2.77
N GLY A 37 3.20 2.70 2.77
CA GLY A 37 4.00 2.35 1.60
C GLY A 37 3.55 1.05 0.94
N ARG A 38 3.21 0.02 1.73
CA ARG A 38 2.62 -1.23 1.23
C ARG A 38 1.30 -0.97 0.49
N THR A 39 0.42 -0.18 1.08
CA THR A 39 -0.87 0.15 0.46
C THR A 39 -0.67 0.90 -0.86
N LEU A 40 0.19 1.90 -0.87
CA LEU A 40 0.53 2.68 -2.06
C LEU A 40 1.19 1.81 -3.15
N PHE A 41 2.07 0.88 -2.76
CA PHE A 41 2.68 -0.08 -3.70
C PHE A 41 1.62 -0.94 -4.38
N ILE A 42 0.69 -1.52 -3.62
CA ILE A 42 -0.38 -2.34 -4.17
C ILE A 42 -1.23 -1.55 -5.18
N GLN A 43 -1.55 -0.30 -4.85
CA GLN A 43 -2.38 0.57 -5.68
C GLN A 43 -1.69 1.03 -6.97
N ASN A 44 -0.41 1.36 -6.90
CA ASN A 44 0.29 2.07 -7.98
C ASN A 44 1.33 1.20 -8.72
N CYS A 45 1.85 0.16 -8.09
CA CYS A 45 2.97 -0.64 -8.60
C CYS A 45 2.59 -2.10 -8.83
N GLY A 46 1.72 -2.66 -7.96
CA GLY A 46 1.39 -4.08 -7.90
C GLY A 46 0.70 -4.63 -9.14
N THR A 47 0.06 -3.79 -9.96
CA THR A 47 -0.52 -4.18 -11.25
C THR A 47 0.55 -4.61 -12.26
N CYS A 48 1.72 -3.96 -12.20
CA CYS A 48 2.82 -4.21 -13.12
C CYS A 48 3.93 -5.08 -12.50
N HIS A 49 4.18 -4.99 -11.20
CA HIS A 49 5.27 -5.67 -10.50
C HIS A 49 4.79 -6.79 -9.60
N THR A 50 5.50 -7.92 -9.64
CA THR A 50 5.42 -8.95 -8.59
C THR A 50 6.25 -8.53 -7.38
N LEU A 51 5.66 -8.66 -6.19
CA LEU A 51 6.32 -8.54 -4.89
C LEU A 51 5.57 -9.45 -3.90
N ALA A 52 6.23 -10.50 -3.42
CA ALA A 52 5.59 -11.57 -2.64
C ALA A 52 4.94 -11.06 -1.35
N GLU A 53 5.62 -10.17 -0.61
CA GLU A 53 5.06 -9.60 0.63
C GLU A 53 3.81 -8.76 0.37
N ALA A 54 3.77 -8.03 -0.74
CA ALA A 54 2.57 -7.29 -1.16
C ALA A 54 1.44 -8.23 -1.60
N GLY A 55 1.75 -9.46 -1.98
CA GLY A 55 0.83 -10.39 -2.64
C GLY A 55 0.51 -9.98 -4.07
N SER A 56 1.31 -9.10 -4.66
CA SER A 56 1.12 -8.68 -6.04
C SER A 56 1.73 -9.68 -7.02
N ALA A 57 1.14 -9.78 -8.21
CA ALA A 57 1.54 -10.73 -9.24
C ALA A 57 1.59 -10.09 -10.64
N GLY A 58 1.82 -8.79 -10.73
CA GLY A 58 1.97 -8.08 -11.98
C GLY A 58 3.20 -8.57 -12.76
N THR A 59 3.07 -8.72 -14.07
CA THR A 59 4.09 -9.30 -14.96
C THR A 59 4.58 -8.34 -16.05
N GLN A 60 4.06 -7.12 -16.10
CA GLN A 60 4.50 -6.11 -17.08
C GLN A 60 5.87 -5.50 -16.70
N GLY A 61 6.12 -5.38 -15.40
CA GLY A 61 7.40 -4.98 -14.86
C GLY A 61 8.18 -6.17 -14.27
N PRO A 62 9.43 -5.97 -13.86
CA PRO A 62 10.22 -7.01 -13.18
C PRO A 62 9.54 -7.52 -11.91
N ASN A 63 9.73 -8.82 -11.61
CA ASN A 63 9.54 -9.35 -10.27
C ASN A 63 10.59 -8.71 -9.34
N LEU A 64 10.15 -7.96 -8.34
CA LEU A 64 11.06 -7.22 -7.46
C LEU A 64 11.79 -8.12 -6.47
N ASP A 65 11.22 -9.26 -6.10
CA ASP A 65 11.93 -10.24 -5.26
C ASP A 65 13.13 -10.80 -6.01
N ASP A 66 12.95 -11.23 -7.27
CA ASP A 66 14.03 -11.73 -8.10
C ASP A 66 15.06 -10.65 -8.43
N ALA A 67 14.61 -9.43 -8.70
CA ALA A 67 15.48 -8.32 -9.05
C ALA A 67 16.45 -7.92 -7.92
N PHE A 68 16.03 -8.09 -6.66
CA PHE A 68 16.84 -7.73 -5.50
C PHE A 68 17.43 -8.91 -4.73
N ALA A 69 17.12 -10.17 -5.10
CA ALA A 69 17.64 -11.35 -4.43
C ALA A 69 19.18 -11.36 -4.36
N ALA A 70 19.87 -11.15 -5.47
CA ALA A 70 21.33 -11.14 -5.51
C ALA A 70 21.93 -9.97 -4.70
N ALA A 71 21.27 -8.83 -4.64
CA ALA A 71 21.69 -7.70 -3.81
C ALA A 71 21.62 -8.09 -2.31
N ARG A 72 20.54 -8.74 -1.88
CA ARG A 72 20.40 -9.24 -0.51
C ARG A 72 21.46 -10.30 -0.17
N GLU A 73 21.67 -11.26 -1.05
CA GLU A 73 22.70 -12.29 -0.88
C GLU A 73 24.11 -11.72 -0.75
N SER A 74 24.40 -10.62 -1.45
CA SER A 74 25.68 -9.90 -1.34
C SER A 74 25.77 -8.99 -0.11
N GLY A 75 24.76 -8.99 0.77
CA GLY A 75 24.73 -8.22 2.01
C GLY A 75 24.34 -6.74 1.84
N GLN A 76 23.75 -6.36 0.72
CA GLN A 76 23.26 -5.00 0.55
C GLN A 76 22.04 -4.74 1.43
N ASN A 77 22.04 -3.57 2.06
CA ASN A 77 20.99 -3.15 2.99
C ASN A 77 19.77 -2.54 2.28
N SER A 78 18.74 -2.23 3.08
CA SER A 78 17.52 -1.60 2.59
C SER A 78 17.77 -0.25 1.91
N ASP A 79 18.66 0.58 2.46
CA ASP A 79 18.95 1.93 1.92
C ASP A 79 19.45 1.87 0.48
N THR A 80 20.25 0.85 0.13
CA THR A 80 20.70 0.65 -1.25
C THR A 80 19.55 0.35 -2.19
N ILE A 81 18.64 -0.53 -1.76
CA ILE A 81 17.44 -0.89 -2.55
C ILE A 81 16.51 0.31 -2.67
N GLU A 82 16.29 1.07 -1.59
CA GLU A 82 15.53 2.30 -1.57
C GLU A 82 16.07 3.32 -2.59
N GLY A 83 17.39 3.51 -2.63
CA GLY A 83 18.04 4.37 -3.59
C GLY A 83 17.81 3.95 -5.05
N ILE A 84 17.86 2.64 -5.34
CA ILE A 84 17.58 2.09 -6.67
C ILE A 84 16.12 2.30 -7.06
N VAL A 85 15.19 1.98 -6.15
CA VAL A 85 13.75 2.14 -6.39
C VAL A 85 13.41 3.62 -6.59
N LYS A 86 13.95 4.51 -5.75
CA LYS A 86 13.78 5.96 -5.88
C LYS A 86 14.21 6.44 -7.27
N ALA A 87 15.42 6.09 -7.67
CA ALA A 87 15.96 6.49 -8.97
C ALA A 87 15.11 5.97 -10.14
N GLN A 88 14.57 4.75 -10.01
CA GLN A 88 13.71 4.15 -11.03
C GLN A 88 12.32 4.80 -11.09
N VAL A 89 11.75 5.23 -9.95
CA VAL A 89 10.46 5.95 -9.94
C VAL A 89 10.59 7.37 -10.48
N GLU A 90 11.64 8.08 -10.08
CA GLU A 90 11.87 9.46 -10.54
C GLU A 90 12.31 9.52 -12.01
N ASN A 91 13.14 8.58 -12.44
CA ASN A 91 13.73 8.55 -13.78
C ASN A 91 13.73 7.13 -14.35
N PRO A 92 12.59 6.61 -14.80
CA PRO A 92 12.46 5.25 -15.29
C PRO A 92 13.38 4.99 -16.49
N ARG A 93 14.11 3.87 -16.42
CA ARG A 93 14.89 3.42 -17.56
C ARG A 93 13.99 2.71 -18.57
N PRO A 94 14.06 3.05 -19.85
CA PRO A 94 13.32 2.36 -20.89
C PRO A 94 13.69 0.87 -20.95
N VAL A 95 12.70 0.00 -21.13
CA VAL A 95 12.96 -1.41 -21.39
C VAL A 95 13.49 -1.57 -22.83
N ASN A 96 14.67 -2.13 -22.97
CA ASN A 96 15.36 -2.29 -24.26
C ASN A 96 15.45 -0.97 -25.09
N GLY A 97 15.44 0.18 -24.42
CA GLY A 97 15.49 1.49 -25.08
C GLY A 97 14.15 1.97 -25.64
N ASP A 98 13.06 1.23 -25.43
CA ASP A 98 11.71 1.63 -25.87
C ASP A 98 10.97 2.35 -24.73
N PRO A 99 10.73 3.68 -24.84
CA PRO A 99 9.99 4.41 -23.81
C PRO A 99 8.50 4.02 -23.72
N ALA A 100 7.93 3.41 -24.75
CA ALA A 100 6.51 3.01 -24.77
C ALA A 100 6.22 1.83 -23.83
N VAL A 101 7.23 1.05 -23.47
CA VAL A 101 7.15 -0.06 -22.51
C VAL A 101 7.84 0.26 -21.18
N SER A 102 8.02 1.55 -20.91
CA SER A 102 8.66 2.01 -19.67
C SER A 102 7.62 2.23 -18.56
N MET A 103 8.08 2.06 -17.33
CA MET A 103 7.33 2.51 -16.15
C MET A 103 7.04 4.02 -16.28
N PRO A 104 5.83 4.50 -15.97
CA PRO A 104 5.55 5.94 -15.93
C PRO A 104 6.46 6.64 -14.90
N PRO A 105 7.05 7.81 -15.23
CA PRO A 105 7.83 8.56 -14.25
C PRO A 105 6.93 9.18 -13.19
N GLU A 106 7.47 9.36 -11.98
CA GLU A 106 6.83 10.08 -10.88
C GLU A 106 5.42 9.60 -10.54
N ILE A 107 5.15 8.29 -10.72
CA ILE A 107 3.85 7.66 -10.41
C ILE A 107 3.42 7.88 -8.96
N VAL A 108 4.38 8.09 -8.06
CA VAL A 108 4.23 8.59 -6.70
C VAL A 108 5.33 9.59 -6.41
N THR A 109 5.07 10.61 -5.60
CA THR A 109 6.02 11.71 -5.28
C THR A 109 5.98 12.08 -3.81
N GLY A 110 6.93 12.89 -3.34
CA GLY A 110 6.93 13.42 -1.98
C GLY A 110 6.91 12.35 -0.90
N GLN A 111 6.01 12.46 0.07
CA GLN A 111 5.90 11.49 1.17
C GLN A 111 5.45 10.11 0.68
N ASP A 112 4.58 10.04 -0.34
CA ASP A 112 4.13 8.78 -0.93
C ASP A 112 5.30 8.00 -1.53
N LEU A 113 6.22 8.68 -2.21
CA LEU A 113 7.45 8.08 -2.72
C LEU A 113 8.32 7.58 -1.56
N SER A 114 8.50 8.38 -0.50
CA SER A 114 9.29 7.99 0.67
C SER A 114 8.73 6.73 1.33
N ASP A 115 7.42 6.63 1.48
CA ASP A 115 6.76 5.47 2.09
C ASP A 115 6.89 4.22 1.22
N VAL A 116 6.69 4.35 -0.10
CA VAL A 116 6.83 3.23 -1.05
C VAL A 116 8.26 2.71 -1.11
N ILE A 117 9.26 3.59 -1.22
CA ILE A 117 10.67 3.15 -1.30
C ILE A 117 11.11 2.46 -0.01
N ALA A 118 10.73 2.98 1.16
CA ALA A 118 11.02 2.36 2.44
C ALA A 118 10.35 0.98 2.57
N TYR A 119 9.10 0.86 2.12
CA TYR A 119 8.40 -0.42 2.09
C TYR A 119 9.12 -1.42 1.18
N VAL A 120 9.34 -1.08 -0.10
CA VAL A 120 10.01 -1.97 -1.05
C VAL A 120 11.43 -2.32 -0.57
N GLY A 121 12.18 -1.31 -0.08
CA GLY A 121 13.49 -1.51 0.52
C GLY A 121 13.50 -2.46 1.72
N SER A 122 12.41 -2.56 2.45
CA SER A 122 12.32 -3.46 3.62
C SER A 122 12.02 -4.93 3.23
N VAL A 123 11.30 -5.18 2.13
CA VAL A 123 10.75 -6.51 1.83
C VAL A 123 11.24 -7.15 0.53
N ALA A 124 11.62 -6.36 -0.48
CA ALA A 124 12.02 -6.89 -1.80
C ALA A 124 13.30 -7.76 -1.69
N GLY A 125 13.26 -8.92 -2.29
CA GLY A 125 14.35 -9.91 -2.27
C GLY A 125 14.59 -10.55 -0.91
N VAL A 126 13.70 -10.39 0.07
CA VAL A 126 13.80 -11.08 1.37
C VAL A 126 13.25 -12.50 1.23
N PRO A 127 14.08 -13.55 1.47
CA PRO A 127 13.64 -14.93 1.32
C PRO A 127 12.43 -15.27 2.22
N GLY A 128 11.40 -15.87 1.63
CA GLY A 128 10.20 -16.28 2.36
C GLY A 128 9.24 -15.14 2.74
N ALA A 129 9.44 -13.95 2.20
CA ALA A 129 8.48 -12.86 2.36
C ALA A 129 7.10 -13.28 1.84
N ALA A 130 6.06 -12.97 2.62
CA ALA A 130 4.67 -13.32 2.31
C ALA A 130 3.73 -12.24 2.86
N PRO A 131 2.52 -12.09 2.28
CA PRO A 131 1.56 -11.12 2.76
C PRO A 131 1.22 -11.33 4.24
N PRO A 132 1.07 -10.25 5.02
CA PRO A 132 0.60 -10.33 6.39
C PRO A 132 -0.73 -11.08 6.47
N LYS A 133 -0.88 -11.97 7.46
CA LYS A 133 -2.15 -12.65 7.69
C LYS A 133 -3.18 -11.66 8.22
N VAL A 134 -4.33 -11.58 7.56
CA VAL A 134 -5.45 -10.74 8.00
C VAL A 134 -6.57 -11.57 8.60
N PRO A 135 -7.32 -11.06 9.61
CA PRO A 135 -8.52 -11.71 10.09
C PRO A 135 -9.60 -11.82 9.00
N GLY A 136 -10.47 -12.84 9.08
CA GLY A 136 -11.57 -13.02 8.12
C GLY A 136 -11.39 -14.19 7.16
N GLY A 137 -10.32 -14.98 7.34
CA GLY A 137 -10.11 -16.20 6.57
C GLY A 137 -9.47 -15.99 5.20
N PRO A 138 -9.49 -17.05 4.34
CA PRO A 138 -8.80 -17.02 3.06
C PRO A 138 -9.25 -15.92 2.11
N GLY A 139 -10.56 -15.66 2.02
CA GLY A 139 -11.11 -14.62 1.14
C GLY A 139 -10.70 -13.21 1.56
N ALA A 140 -10.67 -12.92 2.88
CA ALA A 140 -10.13 -11.66 3.40
C ALA A 140 -8.63 -11.51 3.06
N GLN A 141 -7.88 -12.60 3.11
CA GLN A 141 -6.47 -12.61 2.71
C GLN A 141 -6.31 -12.27 1.22
N VAL A 142 -7.14 -12.82 0.35
CA VAL A 142 -7.15 -12.48 -1.08
C VAL A 142 -7.50 -11.02 -1.28
N PHE A 143 -8.57 -10.53 -0.63
CA PHE A 143 -8.99 -9.12 -0.70
C PHE A 143 -7.83 -8.16 -0.34
N ALA A 144 -7.12 -8.46 0.74
CA ALA A 144 -6.00 -7.66 1.20
C ALA A 144 -4.77 -7.77 0.27
N SER A 145 -4.41 -8.98 -0.14
CA SER A 145 -3.22 -9.22 -0.96
C SER A 145 -3.36 -8.73 -2.40
N LYS A 146 -4.57 -8.75 -2.94
CA LYS A 146 -4.84 -8.23 -4.30
C LYS A 146 -5.18 -6.73 -4.31
N GLY A 147 -5.11 -6.06 -3.16
CA GLY A 147 -5.24 -4.62 -3.05
C GLY A 147 -6.64 -4.05 -3.23
N CYS A 148 -7.68 -4.88 -3.15
CA CYS A 148 -9.07 -4.45 -3.37
C CYS A 148 -9.47 -3.26 -2.48
N GLY A 149 -9.05 -3.28 -1.21
CA GLY A 149 -9.32 -2.23 -0.23
C GLY A 149 -8.67 -0.88 -0.52
N GLY A 150 -7.71 -0.82 -1.44
CA GLY A 150 -7.11 0.44 -1.88
C GLY A 150 -8.07 1.30 -2.69
N CYS A 151 -8.97 0.66 -3.43
CA CYS A 151 -9.97 1.33 -4.25
C CYS A 151 -11.37 1.26 -3.64
N HIS A 152 -11.71 0.18 -2.92
CA HIS A 152 -13.04 -0.08 -2.40
C HIS A 152 -13.14 0.11 -0.88
N THR A 153 -14.20 0.79 -0.44
CA THR A 153 -14.67 0.70 0.94
C THR A 153 -15.31 -0.67 1.17
N PHE A 154 -14.95 -1.35 2.25
CA PHE A 154 -15.61 -2.57 2.74
C PHE A 154 -15.35 -2.73 4.23
N LYS A 155 -16.39 -2.61 5.06
CA LYS A 155 -16.27 -2.58 6.54
C LYS A 155 -15.67 -3.86 7.10
N ALA A 156 -16.06 -5.01 6.55
CA ALA A 156 -15.54 -6.31 6.98
C ALA A 156 -14.02 -6.44 6.80
N ALA A 157 -13.48 -5.82 5.75
CA ALA A 157 -12.04 -5.76 5.49
C ALA A 157 -11.36 -4.53 6.14
N LYS A 158 -12.11 -3.66 6.84
CA LYS A 158 -11.66 -2.38 7.39
C LYS A 158 -10.98 -1.49 6.34
N SER A 159 -11.44 -1.56 5.12
CA SER A 159 -10.93 -0.74 4.01
C SER A 159 -11.78 0.51 3.80
N GLY A 160 -11.18 1.55 3.24
CA GLY A 160 -11.81 2.85 3.04
C GLY A 160 -11.42 3.50 1.70
N GLY A 161 -11.09 2.70 0.69
CA GLY A 161 -10.85 3.19 -0.67
C GLY A 161 -12.12 3.81 -1.26
N VAL A 162 -11.98 4.94 -1.96
CA VAL A 162 -13.10 5.72 -2.53
C VAL A 162 -13.03 5.84 -4.05
N THR A 163 -12.04 5.23 -4.68
CA THR A 163 -11.86 5.23 -6.14
C THR A 163 -12.85 4.29 -6.85
N GLY A 164 -13.18 3.17 -6.19
CA GLY A 164 -14.21 2.23 -6.61
C GLY A 164 -15.46 2.33 -5.74
N PRO A 165 -16.55 1.63 -6.12
CA PRO A 165 -17.79 1.57 -5.35
C PRO A 165 -17.58 1.10 -3.91
N ASP A 166 -18.41 1.60 -2.99
CA ASP A 166 -18.54 1.05 -1.65
C ASP A 166 -19.20 -0.35 -1.75
N LEU A 167 -18.45 -1.38 -1.37
CA LEU A 167 -18.90 -2.77 -1.46
C LEU A 167 -20.01 -3.09 -0.46
N ASP A 168 -20.08 -2.38 0.66
CA ASP A 168 -21.22 -2.52 1.59
C ASP A 168 -22.54 -2.06 0.96
N GLU A 169 -22.51 -1.18 -0.05
CA GLU A 169 -23.69 -0.66 -0.73
C GLU A 169 -24.05 -1.49 -1.98
N VAL A 170 -23.03 -1.93 -2.75
CA VAL A 170 -23.29 -2.54 -4.06
C VAL A 170 -23.38 -4.07 -4.05
N LEU A 171 -22.83 -4.75 -3.05
CA LEU A 171 -22.89 -6.23 -2.96
C LEU A 171 -24.24 -6.79 -2.52
N PRO A 172 -25.06 -6.12 -1.68
CA PRO A 172 -26.32 -6.68 -1.26
C PRO A 172 -27.22 -7.12 -2.42
N GLY A 173 -27.61 -8.40 -2.42
CA GLY A 173 -28.46 -8.99 -3.47
C GLY A 173 -27.73 -9.47 -4.71
N GLN A 174 -26.42 -9.27 -4.83
CA GLN A 174 -25.65 -9.85 -5.92
C GLN A 174 -25.43 -11.36 -5.72
N THR A 175 -25.40 -12.09 -6.83
CA THR A 175 -25.04 -13.51 -6.84
C THR A 175 -23.53 -13.70 -6.96
N ALA A 176 -23.04 -14.89 -6.58
CA ALA A 176 -21.63 -15.24 -6.76
C ALA A 176 -21.14 -15.03 -8.19
N ALA A 177 -21.95 -15.44 -9.18
CA ALA A 177 -21.59 -15.29 -10.58
C ALA A 177 -21.50 -13.80 -11.03
N MET A 178 -22.33 -12.91 -10.48
CA MET A 178 -22.25 -11.47 -10.77
C MET A 178 -20.99 -10.88 -10.19
N ILE A 179 -20.66 -11.20 -8.96
CA ILE A 179 -19.44 -10.71 -8.28
C ILE A 179 -18.19 -11.25 -8.99
N GLU A 180 -18.15 -12.54 -9.31
CA GLU A 180 -17.06 -13.16 -10.06
C GLU A 180 -16.84 -12.44 -11.40
N LYS A 181 -17.93 -12.19 -12.15
CA LYS A 181 -17.87 -11.46 -13.41
C LYS A 181 -17.35 -10.04 -13.22
N SER A 182 -17.83 -9.31 -12.21
CA SER A 182 -17.37 -7.93 -11.93
C SER A 182 -15.88 -7.87 -11.55
N ILE A 183 -15.31 -8.95 -11.01
CA ILE A 183 -13.88 -9.03 -10.71
C ILE A 183 -13.07 -9.38 -11.97
N THR A 184 -13.54 -10.35 -12.77
CA THR A 184 -12.77 -10.90 -13.91
C THR A 184 -12.97 -10.10 -15.20
N ASP A 185 -14.09 -9.40 -15.33
CA ASP A 185 -14.43 -8.53 -16.46
C ASP A 185 -15.08 -7.22 -15.95
N PRO A 186 -14.30 -6.34 -15.29
CA PRO A 186 -14.84 -5.19 -14.57
C PRO A 186 -15.44 -4.11 -15.46
N ASN A 187 -15.21 -4.17 -16.76
CA ASN A 187 -15.80 -3.24 -17.72
C ASN A 187 -17.11 -3.77 -18.38
N ALA A 188 -17.50 -5.02 -18.10
CA ALA A 188 -18.74 -5.59 -18.65
C ALA A 188 -19.98 -4.88 -18.09
N GLU A 189 -19.94 -4.46 -16.82
CA GLU A 189 -21.03 -3.73 -16.18
C GLU A 189 -20.42 -2.74 -15.16
N ILE A 190 -20.63 -1.45 -15.36
CA ILE A 190 -20.03 -0.39 -14.56
C ILE A 190 -21.10 0.22 -13.65
N VAL A 191 -20.81 0.29 -12.36
CA VAL A 191 -21.68 0.95 -11.37
C VAL A 191 -21.84 2.42 -11.75
N ALA A 192 -23.08 2.92 -11.74
CA ALA A 192 -23.38 4.31 -12.08
C ALA A 192 -22.56 5.29 -11.24
N GLY A 193 -21.96 6.28 -11.88
CA GLY A 193 -21.12 7.29 -11.23
C GLY A 193 -19.62 6.95 -11.20
N TYR A 194 -19.21 5.76 -11.64
CA TYR A 194 -17.80 5.38 -11.73
C TYR A 194 -17.32 5.32 -13.18
N PRO A 195 -16.07 5.70 -13.47
CA PRO A 195 -15.53 5.63 -14.83
C PRO A 195 -15.12 4.21 -15.22
N ALA A 196 -15.14 3.95 -16.53
CA ALA A 196 -14.61 2.71 -17.10
C ALA A 196 -13.07 2.65 -16.99
N ASN A 197 -12.53 1.43 -17.05
CA ASN A 197 -11.08 1.15 -17.10
C ASN A 197 -10.28 1.64 -15.87
N VAL A 198 -10.93 1.82 -14.72
CA VAL A 198 -10.26 2.14 -13.47
C VAL A 198 -9.90 0.88 -12.67
N MET A 199 -10.83 -0.06 -12.58
CA MET A 199 -10.52 -1.37 -11.98
C MET A 199 -9.67 -2.17 -12.98
N PRO A 200 -8.51 -2.74 -12.55
CA PRO A 200 -7.65 -3.54 -13.41
C PRO A 200 -8.39 -4.73 -14.01
N SER A 201 -8.26 -4.94 -15.32
CA SER A 201 -8.95 -6.02 -16.05
C SER A 201 -8.24 -7.37 -16.01
N ASN A 202 -7.05 -7.42 -15.40
CA ASN A 202 -6.21 -8.63 -15.36
C ASN A 202 -6.44 -9.53 -14.14
N PHE A 203 -7.41 -9.22 -13.28
CA PHE A 203 -7.69 -10.05 -12.11
C PHE A 203 -8.03 -11.50 -12.44
N GLY A 204 -8.70 -11.75 -13.59
CA GLY A 204 -8.94 -13.10 -14.05
C GLY A 204 -7.69 -13.94 -14.38
N GLU A 205 -6.55 -13.27 -14.58
CA GLU A 205 -5.25 -13.90 -14.85
C GLU A 205 -4.42 -14.09 -13.59
N ILE A 206 -4.46 -13.12 -12.64
CA ILE A 206 -3.60 -13.08 -11.47
C ILE A 206 -4.24 -13.62 -10.19
N ILE A 207 -5.55 -13.91 -10.21
CA ILE A 207 -6.29 -14.56 -9.12
C ILE A 207 -6.58 -15.99 -9.57
N SER A 208 -6.04 -16.97 -8.85
CA SER A 208 -6.36 -18.37 -9.14
C SER A 208 -7.83 -18.66 -8.90
N LYS A 209 -8.40 -19.68 -9.58
CA LYS A 209 -9.80 -20.08 -9.42
C LYS A 209 -10.19 -20.26 -7.94
N LYS A 210 -9.32 -20.93 -7.17
CA LYS A 210 -9.54 -21.15 -5.74
C LYS A 210 -9.57 -19.83 -4.93
N GLU A 211 -8.64 -18.92 -5.21
CA GLU A 211 -8.63 -17.60 -4.57
C GLU A 211 -9.87 -16.78 -4.92
N LEU A 212 -10.31 -16.85 -6.19
CA LEU A 212 -11.51 -16.15 -6.65
C LEU A 212 -12.77 -16.68 -5.95
N GLU A 213 -12.92 -18.00 -5.83
CA GLU A 213 -14.02 -18.62 -5.08
C GLU A 213 -14.00 -18.15 -3.59
N GLN A 214 -12.85 -18.15 -2.95
CA GLN A 214 -12.69 -17.70 -1.58
C GLN A 214 -12.99 -16.20 -1.40
N LEU A 215 -12.56 -15.38 -2.35
CA LEU A 215 -12.83 -13.94 -2.35
C LEU A 215 -14.32 -13.67 -2.51
N VAL A 216 -14.98 -14.32 -3.46
CA VAL A 216 -16.42 -14.17 -3.70
C VAL A 216 -17.24 -14.63 -2.50
N GLU A 217 -16.87 -15.76 -1.88
CA GLU A 217 -17.50 -16.23 -0.65
C GLU A 217 -17.38 -15.19 0.48
N PHE A 218 -16.18 -14.66 0.72
CA PHE A 218 -15.94 -13.61 1.71
C PHE A 218 -16.77 -12.35 1.43
N LEU A 219 -16.83 -11.90 0.19
CA LEU A 219 -17.61 -10.72 -0.20
C LEU A 219 -19.11 -10.91 0.05
N ILE A 220 -19.64 -12.11 -0.22
CA ILE A 220 -21.06 -12.44 0.00
C ILE A 220 -21.35 -12.55 1.51
N GLU A 221 -20.55 -13.34 2.23
CA GLU A 221 -20.81 -13.63 3.64
C GLU A 221 -20.73 -12.38 4.52
N GLU A 222 -19.81 -11.50 4.22
CA GLU A 222 -19.53 -10.32 5.04
C GLU A 222 -20.25 -9.04 4.54
N SER A 223 -20.94 -9.11 3.40
CA SER A 223 -21.77 -7.98 2.92
C SER A 223 -22.99 -7.77 3.82
N PRO A 224 -23.51 -6.53 3.93
CA PRO A 224 -24.74 -6.26 4.66
C PRO A 224 -25.91 -7.11 4.15
N GLY A 225 -26.49 -7.94 5.01
CA GLY A 225 -27.53 -8.89 4.64
C GLY A 225 -27.02 -10.24 4.10
N GLY A 226 -25.71 -10.41 4.00
CA GLY A 226 -25.10 -11.71 3.76
C GLY A 226 -25.44 -12.70 4.87
N LYS A 227 -25.58 -13.97 4.55
CA LYS A 227 -25.81 -15.00 5.56
C LYS A 227 -24.49 -15.22 6.30
N GLY A 228 -24.34 -14.57 7.45
CA GLY A 228 -23.24 -14.85 8.35
C GLY A 228 -23.10 -16.36 8.56
N LYS A 229 -21.87 -16.84 8.70
CA LYS A 229 -21.52 -18.25 8.85
C LYS A 229 -22.55 -19.00 9.66
N SER A 230 -23.30 -19.89 8.99
CA SER A 230 -24.00 -20.97 9.68
C SER A 230 -22.92 -21.77 10.42
N GLY A 231 -22.85 -21.59 11.73
CA GLY A 231 -21.88 -22.25 12.57
C GLY A 231 -21.85 -23.74 12.28
N SER A 232 -20.74 -24.24 11.79
CA SER A 232 -20.44 -25.66 11.86
C SER A 232 -20.23 -26.01 13.34
N LYS A 233 -21.23 -26.73 13.90
CA LYS A 233 -21.05 -27.51 15.12
C LYS A 233 -20.02 -28.60 14.89
#